data_a8a65ac07b2d806b136ebb3d48617b7c
#
_entry.id   a8a65ac07b2d806b136ebb3d48617b7c
#
_cell.length_a   1.000
_cell.length_b   1.000
_cell.length_c   1.000
_cell.angle_alpha   90.00
_cell.angle_beta   90.00
_cell.angle_gamma   90.00
#
_symmetry.space_group_name_H-M   'P 1'
#
loop_
_entity.id
_entity.type
_entity.pdbx_description
1 polymer ?
#
loop_
_entity_poly.entity_id
_entity_poly.type
_entity_poly.pdbx_seq_one_letter_code
_entity_poly.pdbx_strand_id
1 'polypeptide(L)'
;MASIMGAVAAVKNNAASILDDHTIEQACYKTGYRFRRRILTPIVVIRLFILQVLHDHTACQAVTHLTDLSFSAQAYIQARMRIPLKVFQCVCRTMVQGLLQSTQDKSDAARWFGHRLLRVDGTGVSMPDVPQLNRRFGQPDGVKPGCGFPVAHLLVLVHAGTGLIMDIIASPYRTHDARQLTKLLNHVLPDDVLLGDRAFCSYSYLSLLLQRQAQVVVRAHQRLIVNFKCGRKSYRQLPKKQRVGAPRGRYIKSLGYDDQLVSYLRIDSTCPDWMPLAQWQQLPSELTVRELRYRIRRRGYRTRS
;
A
#
# COMPACT_ATOMS: atom_id res chain seq x y z
N MET A 1 3.98 -0.70 27.15
CA MET A 1 4.24 -0.90 25.70
C MET A 1 5.41 -1.86 25.56
N ALA A 2 5.20 -3.03 24.94
CA ALA A 2 6.33 -3.92 24.62
C ALA A 2 7.27 -3.18 23.66
N SER A 3 8.58 -3.20 23.93
CA SER A 3 9.54 -2.58 23.03
C SER A 3 9.56 -3.34 21.70
N ILE A 4 9.83 -2.65 20.59
CA ILE A 4 9.99 -3.28 19.27
C ILE A 4 11.02 -4.42 19.35
N MET A 5 12.11 -4.24 20.10
CA MET A 5 13.12 -5.26 20.34
C MET A 5 12.57 -6.50 21.05
N GLY A 6 11.68 -6.32 22.05
CA GLY A 6 11.01 -7.43 22.71
C GLY A 6 10.07 -8.19 21.78
N ALA A 7 9.33 -7.50 20.92
CA ALA A 7 8.48 -8.14 19.90
C ALA A 7 9.31 -8.92 18.89
N VAL A 8 10.43 -8.37 18.40
CA VAL A 8 11.35 -9.07 17.48
C VAL A 8 11.97 -10.31 18.14
N ALA A 9 12.39 -10.21 19.41
CA ALA A 9 12.91 -11.36 20.14
C ALA A 9 11.86 -12.47 20.31
N ALA A 10 10.61 -12.11 20.66
CA ALA A 10 9.52 -13.08 20.75
C ALA A 10 9.23 -13.76 19.40
N VAL A 11 9.27 -13.03 18.28
CA VAL A 11 9.11 -13.59 16.93
C VAL A 11 10.29 -14.50 16.58
N LYS A 12 11.53 -14.12 16.90
CA LYS A 12 12.71 -14.98 16.68
C LYS A 12 12.58 -16.32 17.41
N ASN A 13 12.14 -16.28 18.67
CA ASN A 13 12.01 -17.48 19.51
C ASN A 13 10.83 -18.37 19.09
N ASN A 14 9.80 -17.82 18.43
CA ASN A 14 8.60 -18.51 18.01
C ASN A 14 8.41 -18.56 16.49
N ALA A 15 9.45 -18.29 15.71
CA ALA A 15 9.34 -18.23 14.25
C ALA A 15 8.76 -19.51 13.61
N ALA A 16 9.02 -20.68 14.21
CA ALA A 16 8.47 -21.96 13.75
C ALA A 16 6.97 -22.10 14.01
N SER A 17 6.43 -21.43 15.05
CA SER A 17 5.00 -21.51 15.42
C SER A 17 4.14 -20.46 14.71
N ILE A 18 4.75 -19.40 14.16
CA ILE A 18 4.04 -18.31 13.48
C ILE A 18 3.48 -18.77 12.14
N LEU A 19 4.13 -19.74 11.51
CA LEU A 19 3.77 -20.25 10.20
C LEU A 19 3.77 -21.77 10.24
N ASP A 20 2.58 -22.36 10.24
CA ASP A 20 2.41 -23.79 10.23
C ASP A 20 2.72 -24.40 8.85
N ASP A 21 3.06 -25.69 8.83
CA ASP A 21 3.41 -26.42 7.63
C ASP A 21 2.24 -26.49 6.65
N HIS A 22 1.03 -26.65 7.17
CA HIS A 22 -0.19 -26.75 6.38
C HIS A 22 -0.44 -25.45 5.58
N THR A 23 -0.25 -24.29 6.18
CA THR A 23 -0.40 -22.99 5.48
C THR A 23 0.55 -22.90 4.28
N ILE A 24 1.80 -23.32 4.42
CA ILE A 24 2.79 -23.31 3.34
C ILE A 24 2.44 -24.35 2.26
N GLU A 25 2.09 -25.57 2.66
CA GLU A 25 1.69 -26.62 1.71
C GLU A 25 0.44 -26.21 0.91
N GLN A 26 -0.57 -25.65 1.57
CA GLN A 26 -1.77 -25.13 0.92
C GLN A 26 -1.46 -23.99 -0.06
N ALA A 27 -0.52 -23.10 0.28
CA ALA A 27 -0.07 -22.05 -0.63
C ALA A 27 0.62 -22.64 -1.87
N CYS A 28 1.44 -23.66 -1.72
CA CYS A 28 2.04 -24.39 -2.84
C CYS A 28 0.96 -25.02 -3.72
N TYR A 29 0.00 -25.70 -3.12
CA TYR A 29 -1.09 -26.34 -3.84
C TYR A 29 -1.96 -25.35 -4.61
N LYS A 30 -2.46 -24.30 -3.94
CA LYS A 30 -3.29 -23.22 -4.54
C LYS A 30 -2.59 -22.50 -5.70
N THR A 31 -1.26 -22.42 -5.65
CA THR A 31 -0.48 -21.76 -6.70
C THR A 31 0.00 -22.71 -7.79
N GLY A 32 -0.33 -24.01 -7.70
CA GLY A 32 0.11 -25.04 -8.65
C GLY A 32 1.61 -25.34 -8.57
N TYR A 33 2.28 -24.97 -7.48
CA TYR A 33 3.70 -25.24 -7.31
C TYR A 33 3.91 -26.67 -6.80
N ARG A 34 4.55 -27.51 -7.62
CA ARG A 34 4.92 -28.88 -7.28
C ARG A 34 6.38 -28.95 -6.87
N PHE A 35 6.69 -29.64 -5.79
CA PHE A 35 8.05 -29.81 -5.29
C PHE A 35 8.33 -31.26 -4.88
N ARG A 36 9.61 -31.62 -4.85
CA ARG A 36 10.07 -32.91 -4.36
C ARG A 36 10.33 -32.81 -2.86
N ARG A 37 9.91 -33.84 -2.09
CA ARG A 37 10.20 -33.90 -0.65
C ARG A 37 11.67 -34.32 -0.45
N ARG A 38 12.54 -33.32 -0.34
CA ARG A 38 13.96 -33.40 0.02
C ARG A 38 14.17 -32.57 1.30
N ILE A 39 15.43 -32.48 1.80
CA ILE A 39 15.77 -31.66 2.99
C ILE A 39 15.24 -30.23 2.85
N LEU A 40 15.51 -29.56 1.74
CA LEU A 40 15.08 -28.19 1.47
C LEU A 40 13.71 -28.18 0.76
N THR A 41 12.65 -28.55 1.48
CA THR A 41 11.26 -28.36 1.05
C THR A 41 10.89 -26.86 1.08
N PRO A 42 9.81 -26.42 0.41
CA PRO A 42 9.31 -25.05 0.53
C PRO A 42 9.08 -24.60 1.98
N ILE A 43 8.60 -25.51 2.84
CA ILE A 43 8.40 -25.24 4.26
C ILE A 43 9.72 -24.86 4.93
N VAL A 44 10.73 -25.70 4.80
CA VAL A 44 12.07 -25.45 5.36
C VAL A 44 12.67 -24.18 4.78
N VAL A 45 12.62 -24.00 3.47
CA VAL A 45 13.20 -22.84 2.80
C VAL A 45 12.54 -21.51 3.22
N ILE A 46 11.22 -21.49 3.34
CA ILE A 46 10.49 -20.27 3.78
C ILE A 46 10.82 -19.96 5.25
N ARG A 47 10.88 -20.97 6.12
CA ARG A 47 11.29 -20.79 7.52
C ARG A 47 12.73 -20.29 7.65
N LEU A 48 13.66 -20.87 6.90
CA LEU A 48 15.06 -20.41 6.87
C LEU A 48 15.15 -18.97 6.31
N PHE A 49 14.33 -18.62 5.33
CA PHE A 49 14.29 -17.25 4.81
C PHE A 49 13.77 -16.26 5.87
N ILE A 50 12.74 -16.62 6.63
CA ILE A 50 12.26 -15.80 7.76
C ILE A 50 13.37 -15.66 8.81
N LEU A 51 14.03 -16.74 9.19
CA LEU A 51 15.17 -16.68 10.12
C LEU A 51 16.29 -15.79 9.60
N GLN A 52 16.63 -15.89 8.31
CA GLN A 52 17.61 -15.02 7.66
C GLN A 52 17.28 -13.54 7.81
N VAL A 53 16.00 -13.18 7.56
CA VAL A 53 15.53 -11.79 7.70
C VAL A 53 15.57 -11.34 9.16
N LEU A 54 15.13 -12.19 10.11
CA LEU A 54 15.14 -11.89 11.54
C LEU A 54 16.56 -11.77 12.14
N HIS A 55 17.55 -12.34 11.48
CA HIS A 55 18.98 -12.20 11.79
C HIS A 55 19.66 -11.16 10.90
N ASP A 56 19.00 -10.00 10.72
CA ASP A 56 19.52 -8.82 10.04
C ASP A 56 19.98 -9.09 8.59
N HIS A 57 19.20 -9.91 7.87
CA HIS A 57 19.52 -10.32 6.49
C HIS A 57 20.90 -10.99 6.36
N THR A 58 21.25 -11.79 7.33
CA THR A 58 22.57 -12.48 7.36
C THR A 58 22.88 -13.19 6.06
N ALA A 59 24.18 -13.38 5.77
CA ALA A 59 24.61 -14.06 4.55
C ALA A 59 24.05 -15.49 4.44
N CYS A 60 23.78 -15.96 3.23
CA CYS A 60 23.24 -17.32 3.02
C CYS A 60 24.15 -18.42 3.60
N GLN A 61 25.46 -18.17 3.69
CA GLN A 61 26.41 -19.07 4.35
C GLN A 61 26.12 -19.15 5.85
N ALA A 62 25.80 -18.04 6.51
CA ALA A 62 25.51 -18.01 7.94
C ALA A 62 24.18 -18.71 8.28
N VAL A 63 23.23 -18.78 7.34
CA VAL A 63 21.96 -19.51 7.54
C VAL A 63 22.18 -20.99 7.85
N THR A 64 23.25 -21.61 7.33
CA THR A 64 23.57 -23.02 7.61
C THR A 64 23.89 -23.26 9.09
N HIS A 65 24.27 -22.22 9.84
CA HIS A 65 24.55 -22.27 11.27
C HIS A 65 23.35 -21.91 12.15
N LEU A 66 22.22 -21.54 11.55
CA LEU A 66 20.98 -21.20 12.28
C LEU A 66 20.03 -22.42 12.45
N THR A 67 20.46 -23.61 12.04
CA THR A 67 19.66 -24.83 12.05
C THR A 67 20.54 -26.05 12.13
N ASP A 68 20.01 -27.14 12.67
CA ASP A 68 20.68 -28.44 12.73
C ASP A 68 20.61 -29.22 11.39
N LEU A 69 19.95 -28.68 10.38
CA LEU A 69 19.85 -29.28 9.05
C LEU A 69 21.17 -29.15 8.28
N SER A 70 21.64 -30.24 7.69
CA SER A 70 22.85 -30.25 6.86
C SER A 70 22.53 -29.93 5.40
N PHE A 71 22.98 -28.75 4.93
CA PHE A 71 22.87 -28.33 3.52
C PHE A 71 23.92 -27.27 3.21
N SER A 72 24.24 -27.07 1.92
CA SER A 72 25.15 -26.00 1.50
C SER A 72 24.38 -24.69 1.25
N ALA A 73 25.06 -23.55 1.44
CA ALA A 73 24.52 -22.25 1.11
C ALA A 73 24.03 -22.17 -0.34
N GLN A 74 24.76 -22.77 -1.27
CA GLN A 74 24.38 -22.84 -2.68
C GLN A 74 23.07 -23.62 -2.89
N ALA A 75 22.90 -24.74 -2.19
CA ALA A 75 21.67 -25.53 -2.26
C ALA A 75 20.47 -24.72 -1.72
N TYR A 76 20.65 -23.95 -0.64
CA TYR A 76 19.63 -23.08 -0.09
C TYR A 76 19.25 -21.95 -1.07
N ILE A 77 20.23 -21.28 -1.66
CA ILE A 77 19.98 -20.23 -2.67
C ILE A 77 19.17 -20.78 -3.83
N GLN A 78 19.57 -21.92 -4.39
CA GLN A 78 18.87 -22.56 -5.50
C GLN A 78 17.45 -23.01 -5.11
N ALA A 79 17.26 -23.55 -3.92
CA ALA A 79 15.95 -23.96 -3.43
C ALA A 79 15.03 -22.75 -3.26
N ARG A 80 15.51 -21.64 -2.72
CA ARG A 80 14.78 -20.38 -2.58
C ARG A 80 14.38 -19.79 -3.95
N MET A 81 15.28 -19.80 -4.93
CA MET A 81 15.01 -19.30 -6.29
C MET A 81 13.94 -20.12 -7.03
N ARG A 82 13.76 -21.38 -6.71
CA ARG A 82 12.73 -22.24 -7.32
C ARG A 82 11.33 -21.96 -6.81
N ILE A 83 11.17 -21.39 -5.62
CA ILE A 83 9.85 -21.07 -5.07
C ILE A 83 9.29 -19.84 -5.78
N PRO A 84 8.17 -19.96 -6.51
CA PRO A 84 7.58 -18.83 -7.20
C PRO A 84 7.10 -17.74 -6.22
N LEU A 85 7.26 -16.47 -6.61
CA LEU A 85 6.81 -15.33 -5.80
C LEU A 85 5.34 -15.45 -5.35
N LYS A 86 4.48 -16.02 -6.20
CA LYS A 86 3.05 -16.24 -5.88
C LYS A 86 2.83 -17.12 -4.65
N VAL A 87 3.77 -18.04 -4.32
CA VAL A 87 3.71 -18.84 -3.10
C VAL A 87 3.90 -17.96 -1.87
N PHE A 88 4.95 -17.11 -1.87
CA PHE A 88 5.19 -16.15 -0.80
C PHE A 88 4.01 -15.20 -0.61
N GLN A 89 3.46 -14.67 -1.71
CA GLN A 89 2.28 -13.80 -1.66
C GLN A 89 1.06 -14.52 -1.06
N CYS A 90 0.82 -15.78 -1.43
CA CYS A 90 -0.27 -16.57 -0.89
C CYS A 90 -0.10 -16.82 0.61
N VAL A 91 1.11 -17.21 1.04
CA VAL A 91 1.45 -17.40 2.46
C VAL A 91 1.22 -16.11 3.25
N CYS A 92 1.78 -14.98 2.79
CA CYS A 92 1.61 -13.69 3.46
C CYS A 92 0.14 -13.30 3.60
N ARG A 93 -0.66 -13.44 2.55
CA ARG A 93 -2.10 -13.12 2.58
C ARG A 93 -2.86 -14.00 3.56
N THR A 94 -2.59 -15.31 3.58
CA THR A 94 -3.23 -16.25 4.52
C THR A 94 -2.89 -15.90 5.96
N MET A 95 -1.61 -15.60 6.25
CA MET A 95 -1.18 -15.18 7.59
C MET A 95 -1.85 -13.88 8.04
N VAL A 96 -1.87 -12.88 7.16
CA VAL A 96 -2.51 -11.58 7.47
C VAL A 96 -4.00 -11.75 7.74
N GLN A 97 -4.70 -12.56 6.94
CA GLN A 97 -6.12 -12.85 7.16
C GLN A 97 -6.36 -13.53 8.51
N GLY A 98 -5.57 -14.56 8.84
CA GLY A 98 -5.67 -15.24 10.14
C GLY A 98 -5.39 -14.31 11.33
N LEU A 99 -4.37 -13.46 11.23
CA LEU A 99 -4.04 -12.48 12.26
C LEU A 99 -5.11 -11.40 12.42
N LEU A 100 -5.70 -10.93 11.34
CA LEU A 100 -6.79 -9.95 11.39
C LEU A 100 -8.04 -10.54 12.03
N GLN A 101 -8.38 -11.80 11.71
CA GLN A 101 -9.50 -12.50 12.34
C GLN A 101 -9.29 -12.68 13.84
N SER A 102 -8.09 -13.07 14.26
CA SER A 102 -7.77 -13.23 15.68
C SER A 102 -7.73 -11.91 16.48
N THR A 103 -7.49 -10.78 15.81
CA THR A 103 -7.45 -9.45 16.43
C THR A 103 -8.80 -8.73 16.39
N GLN A 104 -9.71 -9.10 15.49
CA GLN A 104 -11.06 -8.53 15.44
C GLN A 104 -11.85 -8.78 16.73
N ASP A 105 -11.58 -9.88 17.42
CA ASP A 105 -12.26 -10.22 18.69
C ASP A 105 -11.66 -9.50 19.92
N LYS A 106 -10.56 -8.77 19.81
CA LYS A 106 -9.76 -8.41 20.99
C LYS A 106 -9.54 -6.93 21.31
N SER A 107 -9.81 -5.96 20.44
CA SER A 107 -9.76 -4.54 20.91
C SER A 107 -10.32 -3.50 19.95
N ASP A 108 -11.21 -2.64 20.44
CA ASP A 108 -11.53 -1.32 19.89
C ASP A 108 -10.27 -0.43 19.71
N ALA A 109 -9.17 -0.74 20.38
CA ALA A 109 -7.90 -0.01 20.27
C ALA A 109 -7.25 -0.07 18.88
N ALA A 110 -7.61 -1.06 18.05
CA ALA A 110 -7.15 -1.17 16.66
C ALA A 110 -8.07 -0.45 15.65
N ARG A 111 -9.17 0.13 16.13
CA ARG A 111 -10.16 0.84 15.31
C ARG A 111 -10.09 2.35 15.54
N TRP A 112 -10.33 3.11 14.49
CA TRP A 112 -10.40 4.56 14.55
C TRP A 112 -11.88 4.96 14.47
N PHE A 113 -12.45 5.44 15.58
CA PHE A 113 -13.89 5.72 15.71
C PHE A 113 -14.80 4.57 15.26
N GLY A 114 -14.45 3.33 15.62
CA GLY A 114 -15.18 2.13 15.24
C GLY A 114 -14.87 1.58 13.84
N HIS A 115 -14.11 2.30 13.01
CA HIS A 115 -13.76 1.91 11.66
C HIS A 115 -12.39 1.24 11.58
N ARG A 116 -12.24 0.29 10.67
CA ARG A 116 -10.95 -0.26 10.31
C ARG A 116 -10.16 0.78 9.50
N LEU A 117 -9.00 1.18 10.00
CA LEU A 117 -8.14 2.16 9.34
C LEU A 117 -7.07 1.48 8.52
N LEU A 118 -7.08 1.76 7.22
CA LEU A 118 -6.08 1.32 6.26
C LEU A 118 -5.21 2.50 5.84
N ARG A 119 -3.92 2.28 5.69
CA ARG A 119 -2.99 3.26 5.13
C ARG A 119 -2.38 2.71 3.85
N VAL A 120 -2.36 3.54 2.81
CA VAL A 120 -1.68 3.25 1.56
C VAL A 120 -0.53 4.24 1.38
N ASP A 121 0.65 3.73 1.01
CA ASP A 121 1.85 4.54 0.81
C ASP A 121 2.76 3.88 -0.22
N GLY A 122 3.52 4.70 -0.94
CA GLY A 122 4.49 4.27 -1.95
C GLY A 122 5.93 4.42 -1.46
N THR A 123 6.79 3.45 -1.79
CA THR A 123 8.22 3.54 -1.52
C THR A 123 9.04 2.97 -2.66
N GLY A 124 10.29 3.44 -2.82
CA GLY A 124 11.23 2.91 -3.79
C GLY A 124 12.21 1.93 -3.13
N VAL A 125 12.49 0.83 -3.81
CA VAL A 125 13.50 -0.16 -3.38
C VAL A 125 14.50 -0.38 -4.49
N SER A 126 15.78 -0.14 -4.20
CA SER A 126 16.88 -0.44 -5.12
C SER A 126 17.03 -1.95 -5.29
N MET A 127 17.16 -2.38 -6.53
CA MET A 127 17.29 -3.78 -6.90
C MET A 127 18.74 -4.06 -7.36
N PRO A 128 19.22 -5.32 -7.31
CA PRO A 128 20.51 -5.68 -7.88
C PRO A 128 20.61 -5.28 -9.35
N ASP A 129 21.79 -4.85 -9.76
CA ASP A 129 22.08 -4.45 -11.14
C ASP A 129 22.26 -5.69 -12.04
N VAL A 130 21.12 -6.24 -12.47
CA VAL A 130 21.08 -7.34 -13.42
C VAL A 130 20.13 -7.00 -14.60
N PRO A 131 20.46 -7.44 -15.83
CA PRO A 131 19.70 -7.04 -17.02
C PRO A 131 18.19 -7.31 -16.96
N GLN A 132 17.78 -8.40 -16.30
CA GLN A 132 16.39 -8.76 -16.15
C GLN A 132 15.62 -7.74 -15.29
N LEU A 133 16.22 -7.26 -14.19
CA LEU A 133 15.61 -6.28 -13.28
C LEU A 133 15.62 -4.88 -13.91
N ASN A 134 16.71 -4.53 -14.62
CA ASN A 134 16.75 -3.28 -15.38
C ASN A 134 15.64 -3.19 -16.42
N ARG A 135 15.41 -4.27 -17.19
CA ARG A 135 14.32 -4.32 -18.18
C ARG A 135 12.94 -4.23 -17.53
N ARG A 136 12.75 -4.82 -16.34
CA ARG A 136 11.46 -4.87 -15.67
C ARG A 136 11.12 -3.61 -14.90
N PHE A 137 12.06 -3.04 -14.18
CA PHE A 137 11.80 -1.94 -13.23
C PHE A 137 12.29 -0.59 -13.73
N GLY A 138 13.36 -0.58 -14.54
CA GLY A 138 13.99 0.65 -15.03
C GLY A 138 14.82 1.36 -13.96
N GLN A 139 15.44 2.45 -14.38
CA GLN A 139 16.28 3.33 -13.56
C GLN A 139 15.58 4.67 -13.30
N PRO A 140 15.90 5.36 -12.20
CA PRO A 140 15.42 6.71 -11.96
C PRO A 140 15.82 7.69 -13.08
N ASP A 141 15.04 8.75 -13.25
CA ASP A 141 15.36 9.83 -14.18
C ASP A 141 16.61 10.59 -13.74
N GLY A 142 17.40 11.08 -14.71
CA GLY A 142 18.63 11.83 -14.46
C GLY A 142 19.88 10.99 -14.24
N VAL A 143 19.77 9.67 -14.23
CA VAL A 143 20.91 8.76 -14.21
C VAL A 143 21.29 8.43 -15.65
N LYS A 144 22.62 8.46 -15.96
CA LYS A 144 23.12 8.05 -17.28
C LYS A 144 22.68 6.61 -17.60
N PRO A 145 22.23 6.30 -18.82
CA PRO A 145 21.89 4.93 -19.22
C PRO A 145 23.05 3.98 -18.90
N GLY A 146 22.74 2.86 -18.23
CA GLY A 146 23.74 1.87 -17.80
C GLY A 146 24.48 2.22 -16.49
N CYS A 147 24.20 3.39 -15.89
CA CYS A 147 24.73 3.76 -14.57
C CYS A 147 23.60 3.75 -13.54
N GLY A 148 23.85 3.11 -12.41
CA GLY A 148 22.90 3.05 -11.30
C GLY A 148 22.05 1.77 -11.28
N PHE A 149 21.41 1.57 -10.15
CA PHE A 149 20.59 0.37 -9.87
C PHE A 149 19.16 0.55 -10.39
N PRO A 150 18.51 -0.52 -10.86
CA PRO A 150 17.07 -0.49 -11.10
C PRO A 150 16.30 -0.28 -9.79
N VAL A 151 15.21 0.47 -9.85
CA VAL A 151 14.38 0.76 -8.69
C VAL A 151 12.98 0.21 -8.91
N ALA A 152 12.56 -0.68 -8.00
CA ALA A 152 11.17 -1.09 -7.92
C ALA A 152 10.37 -0.07 -7.11
N HIS A 153 9.23 0.34 -7.62
CA HIS A 153 8.24 1.10 -6.86
C HIS A 153 7.28 0.13 -6.16
N LEU A 154 7.19 0.20 -4.84
CA LEU A 154 6.32 -0.63 -4.03
C LEU A 154 5.15 0.21 -3.51
N LEU A 155 3.93 -0.17 -3.87
CA LEU A 155 2.73 0.35 -3.23
C LEU A 155 2.29 -0.62 -2.14
N VAL A 156 2.19 -0.14 -0.90
CA VAL A 156 1.95 -0.95 0.29
C VAL A 156 0.63 -0.57 0.93
N LEU A 157 -0.20 -1.56 1.23
CA LEU A 157 -1.42 -1.39 2.01
C LEU A 157 -1.19 -1.94 3.42
N VAL A 158 -1.39 -1.10 4.42
CA VAL A 158 -1.12 -1.41 5.84
C VAL A 158 -2.41 -1.28 6.64
N HIS A 159 -2.68 -2.25 7.51
CA HIS A 159 -3.69 -2.13 8.56
C HIS A 159 -3.14 -1.25 9.68
N ALA A 160 -3.62 -0.01 9.81
CA ALA A 160 -3.00 0.98 10.69
C ALA A 160 -3.04 0.61 12.19
N GLY A 161 -4.11 -0.07 12.62
CA GLY A 161 -4.27 -0.47 14.03
C GLY A 161 -3.26 -1.54 14.49
N THR A 162 -2.85 -2.44 13.59
CA THR A 162 -1.91 -3.53 13.91
C THR A 162 -0.52 -3.35 13.32
N GLY A 163 -0.36 -2.43 12.35
CA GLY A 163 0.88 -2.29 11.58
C GLY A 163 1.12 -3.41 10.56
N LEU A 164 0.18 -4.33 10.38
CA LEU A 164 0.32 -5.43 9.43
C LEU A 164 0.25 -4.95 7.99
N ILE A 165 1.20 -5.40 7.17
CA ILE A 165 1.18 -5.21 5.73
C ILE A 165 0.17 -6.20 5.14
N MET A 166 -0.91 -5.68 4.57
CA MET A 166 -1.99 -6.48 3.99
C MET A 166 -1.67 -6.97 2.58
N ASP A 167 -1.07 -6.13 1.77
CA ASP A 167 -0.59 -6.49 0.44
C ASP A 167 0.47 -5.48 -0.06
N ILE A 168 1.26 -5.92 -1.03
CA ILE A 168 2.31 -5.13 -1.68
C ILE A 168 2.21 -5.32 -3.20
N ILE A 169 2.18 -4.22 -3.92
CA ILE A 169 2.27 -4.23 -5.39
C ILE A 169 3.62 -3.68 -5.80
N ALA A 170 4.41 -4.50 -6.48
CA ALA A 170 5.67 -4.07 -7.08
C ALA A 170 5.44 -3.66 -8.54
N SER A 171 5.94 -2.51 -8.92
CA SER A 171 5.82 -1.93 -10.27
C SER A 171 7.11 -1.26 -10.72
N PRO A 172 7.27 -0.99 -12.04
CA PRO A 172 8.34 -0.13 -12.53
C PRO A 172 8.36 1.22 -11.81
N TYR A 173 9.56 1.80 -11.62
CA TYR A 173 9.75 3.06 -10.91
C TYR A 173 8.85 4.21 -11.41
N ARG A 174 8.63 4.27 -12.72
CA ARG A 174 7.81 5.33 -13.36
C ARG A 174 6.30 5.07 -13.29
N THR A 175 5.86 4.01 -12.62
CA THR A 175 4.43 3.72 -12.51
C THR A 175 3.83 4.53 -11.36
N HIS A 176 2.87 5.40 -11.66
CA HIS A 176 2.17 6.17 -10.63
C HIS A 176 1.39 5.25 -9.68
N ASP A 177 1.45 5.54 -8.38
CA ASP A 177 0.71 4.86 -7.30
C ASP A 177 -0.76 4.72 -7.60
N ALA A 178 -1.28 5.77 -8.15
CA ALA A 178 -2.63 5.88 -8.59
C ALA A 178 -3.07 4.67 -9.46
N ARG A 179 -2.29 4.27 -10.45
CA ARG A 179 -2.60 3.14 -11.33
C ARG A 179 -2.60 1.79 -10.60
N GLN A 180 -1.80 1.66 -9.54
CA GLN A 180 -1.63 0.41 -8.80
C GLN A 180 -2.66 0.21 -7.69
N LEU A 181 -3.25 1.30 -7.17
CA LEU A 181 -4.22 1.24 -6.07
C LEU A 181 -5.42 0.33 -6.40
N THR A 182 -5.87 0.31 -7.66
CA THR A 182 -6.99 -0.54 -8.09
C THR A 182 -6.79 -2.01 -7.76
N LYS A 183 -5.54 -2.48 -7.76
CA LYS A 183 -5.18 -3.87 -7.42
C LYS A 183 -5.31 -4.16 -5.92
N LEU A 184 -5.21 -3.13 -5.08
CA LEU A 184 -5.35 -3.24 -3.62
C LEU A 184 -6.80 -3.10 -3.15
N LEU A 185 -7.71 -2.64 -4.01
CA LEU A 185 -9.12 -2.41 -3.65
C LEU A 185 -9.85 -3.68 -3.17
N ASN A 186 -9.37 -4.87 -3.54
CA ASN A 186 -9.97 -6.14 -3.07
C ASN A 186 -9.80 -6.35 -1.56
N HIS A 187 -8.89 -5.62 -0.92
CA HIS A 187 -8.67 -5.66 0.54
C HIS A 187 -9.50 -4.61 1.29
N VAL A 188 -10.17 -3.72 0.56
CA VAL A 188 -11.01 -2.66 1.14
C VAL A 188 -12.44 -3.16 1.26
N LEU A 189 -12.95 -3.15 2.48
CA LEU A 189 -14.31 -3.56 2.84
C LEU A 189 -15.21 -2.33 3.04
N PRO A 190 -16.54 -2.51 3.03
CA PRO A 190 -17.46 -1.47 3.49
C PRO A 190 -17.07 -0.96 4.88
N ASP A 191 -17.32 0.33 5.13
CA ASP A 191 -16.99 1.04 6.37
C ASP A 191 -15.51 1.17 6.73
N ASP A 192 -14.59 0.72 5.87
CA ASP A 192 -13.17 1.02 6.03
C ASP A 192 -12.90 2.53 5.83
N VAL A 193 -11.87 3.02 6.50
CA VAL A 193 -11.28 4.34 6.24
C VAL A 193 -9.92 4.15 5.61
N LEU A 194 -9.74 4.61 4.38
CA LEU A 194 -8.45 4.60 3.69
C LEU A 194 -7.75 5.95 3.86
N LEU A 195 -6.56 5.89 4.45
CA LEU A 195 -5.66 7.03 4.62
C LEU A 195 -4.58 7.02 3.53
N GLY A 196 -4.47 8.10 2.78
CA GLY A 196 -3.47 8.22 1.72
C GLY A 196 -2.87 9.62 1.63
N ASP A 197 -1.78 9.73 0.90
CA ASP A 197 -1.17 11.00 0.59
C ASP A 197 -1.90 11.75 -0.55
N ARG A 198 -1.35 12.89 -0.99
CA ARG A 198 -1.92 13.69 -2.08
C ARG A 198 -1.99 12.98 -3.44
N ALA A 199 -1.18 11.94 -3.68
CA ALA A 199 -1.21 11.19 -4.93
C ALA A 199 -2.56 10.47 -5.13
N PHE A 200 -3.24 10.17 -4.02
CA PHE A 200 -4.55 9.52 -4.03
C PHE A 200 -5.74 10.50 -4.02
N CYS A 201 -5.49 11.80 -4.02
CA CYS A 201 -6.52 12.84 -4.10
C CYS A 201 -6.96 13.06 -5.56
N SER A 202 -7.57 12.05 -6.16
CA SER A 202 -8.15 12.16 -7.50
C SER A 202 -9.61 11.75 -7.53
N TYR A 203 -10.39 12.28 -8.47
CA TYR A 203 -11.80 11.96 -8.61
C TYR A 203 -12.04 10.45 -8.77
N SER A 204 -11.22 9.80 -9.60
CA SER A 204 -11.32 8.36 -9.86
C SER A 204 -11.18 7.51 -8.59
N TYR A 205 -10.21 7.83 -7.71
CA TYR A 205 -10.01 7.05 -6.47
C TYR A 205 -11.07 7.31 -5.44
N LEU A 206 -11.43 8.57 -5.22
CA LEU A 206 -12.53 8.92 -4.33
C LEU A 206 -13.80 8.19 -4.75
N SER A 207 -14.11 8.19 -6.05
CA SER A 207 -15.28 7.48 -6.59
C SER A 207 -15.20 5.98 -6.39
N LEU A 208 -14.08 5.34 -6.72
CA LEU A 208 -13.93 3.88 -6.60
C LEU A 208 -14.03 3.40 -5.15
N LEU A 209 -13.50 4.17 -4.20
CA LEU A 209 -13.57 3.84 -2.78
C LEU A 209 -14.99 4.05 -2.23
N LEU A 210 -15.66 5.15 -2.61
CA LEU A 210 -17.04 5.40 -2.23
C LEU A 210 -18.01 4.36 -2.82
N GLN A 211 -17.78 3.87 -4.05
CA GLN A 211 -18.55 2.74 -4.60
C GLN A 211 -18.39 1.45 -3.77
N ARG A 212 -17.28 1.29 -3.04
CA ARG A 212 -17.06 0.20 -2.08
C ARG A 212 -17.60 0.50 -0.68
N GLN A 213 -18.33 1.61 -0.52
CA GLN A 213 -18.81 2.07 0.78
C GLN A 213 -17.70 2.34 1.78
N ALA A 214 -16.48 2.60 1.31
CA ALA A 214 -15.32 2.96 2.12
C ALA A 214 -15.16 4.47 2.17
N GLN A 215 -14.72 4.98 3.31
CA GLN A 215 -14.40 6.38 3.52
C GLN A 215 -12.95 6.66 3.15
N VAL A 216 -12.66 7.92 2.78
CA VAL A 216 -11.33 8.31 2.33
C VAL A 216 -10.87 9.55 3.08
N VAL A 217 -9.67 9.50 3.63
CA VAL A 217 -8.99 10.67 4.19
C VAL A 217 -7.67 10.83 3.44
N VAL A 218 -7.58 11.85 2.61
CA VAL A 218 -6.40 12.11 1.79
C VAL A 218 -5.98 13.57 1.91
N ARG A 219 -4.68 13.80 1.82
CA ARG A 219 -4.15 15.16 1.73
C ARG A 219 -4.56 15.76 0.37
N ALA A 220 -5.08 16.98 0.38
CA ALA A 220 -5.42 17.70 -0.85
C ALA A 220 -4.20 17.82 -1.77
N HIS A 221 -4.41 17.58 -3.07
CA HIS A 221 -3.36 17.74 -4.06
C HIS A 221 -2.92 19.20 -4.14
N GLN A 222 -1.63 19.44 -4.29
CA GLN A 222 -1.05 20.81 -4.30
C GLN A 222 -1.61 21.73 -5.40
N ARG A 223 -2.14 21.17 -6.48
CA ARG A 223 -2.80 21.91 -7.57
C ARG A 223 -4.28 22.17 -7.29
N LEU A 224 -4.82 21.63 -6.19
CA LEU A 224 -6.21 21.84 -5.80
C LEU A 224 -6.31 23.17 -5.06
N ILE A 225 -7.02 24.12 -5.64
CA ILE A 225 -7.26 25.41 -5.00
C ILE A 225 -8.45 25.24 -4.08
N VAL A 226 -8.21 25.42 -2.78
CA VAL A 226 -9.23 25.38 -1.73
C VAL A 226 -9.46 26.80 -1.22
N ASN A 227 -10.73 27.18 -1.09
CA ASN A 227 -11.14 28.48 -0.58
C ASN A 227 -12.34 28.28 0.37
N PHE A 228 -12.21 28.71 1.62
CA PHE A 228 -13.23 28.54 2.66
C PHE A 228 -14.22 29.70 2.79
N LYS A 229 -14.19 30.68 1.85
CA LYS A 229 -15.17 31.77 1.86
C LYS A 229 -16.57 31.21 1.57
N CYS A 230 -17.52 31.49 2.47
CA CYS A 230 -18.91 31.07 2.33
C CYS A 230 -19.55 31.62 1.03
N GLY A 231 -20.34 30.77 0.36
CA GLY A 231 -21.05 31.16 -0.86
C GLY A 231 -20.17 31.45 -2.08
N ARG A 232 -18.86 31.14 -2.01
CA ARG A 232 -17.94 31.35 -3.12
C ARG A 232 -18.36 30.63 -4.39
N LYS A 233 -18.11 31.24 -5.54
CA LYS A 233 -18.32 30.62 -6.84
C LYS A 233 -17.17 29.66 -7.16
N SER A 234 -17.50 28.50 -7.73
CA SER A 234 -16.52 27.55 -8.27
C SER A 234 -16.06 27.95 -9.68
N TYR A 235 -14.99 27.33 -10.14
CA TYR A 235 -14.44 27.49 -11.49
C TYR A 235 -15.51 27.48 -12.60
N ARG A 236 -16.53 26.60 -12.52
CA ARG A 236 -17.57 26.48 -13.54
C ARG A 236 -18.64 27.59 -13.48
N GLN A 237 -18.82 28.19 -12.31
CA GLN A 237 -19.78 29.26 -12.09
C GLN A 237 -19.22 30.64 -12.44
N LEU A 238 -17.96 30.71 -12.84
CA LEU A 238 -17.27 31.95 -13.18
C LEU A 238 -17.10 32.10 -14.71
N PRO A 239 -17.12 33.32 -15.23
CA PRO A 239 -16.73 33.60 -16.60
C PRO A 239 -15.30 33.12 -16.90
N LYS A 240 -15.01 32.72 -18.15
CA LYS A 240 -13.70 32.16 -18.55
C LYS A 240 -12.50 32.99 -18.06
N LYS A 241 -12.57 34.31 -18.13
CA LYS A 241 -11.50 35.24 -17.70
C LYS A 241 -11.22 35.18 -16.17
N GLN A 242 -12.16 34.75 -15.36
CA GLN A 242 -12.05 34.71 -13.88
C GLN A 242 -11.79 33.28 -13.32
N ARG A 243 -11.56 32.31 -14.20
CA ARG A 243 -11.37 30.90 -13.80
C ARG A 243 -9.98 30.60 -13.27
N VAL A 244 -8.99 31.42 -13.61
CA VAL A 244 -7.62 31.25 -13.11
C VAL A 244 -7.60 31.45 -11.60
N GLY A 245 -7.06 30.49 -10.88
CA GLY A 245 -7.03 30.53 -9.41
C GLY A 245 -8.35 30.20 -8.69
N ALA A 246 -9.42 29.86 -9.42
CA ALA A 246 -10.70 29.55 -8.81
C ALA A 246 -10.77 28.08 -8.34
N PRO A 247 -11.44 27.80 -7.20
CA PRO A 247 -11.61 26.44 -6.68
C PRO A 247 -12.50 25.61 -7.60
N ARG A 248 -12.15 24.33 -7.80
CA ARG A 248 -12.92 23.40 -8.64
C ARG A 248 -14.21 22.93 -7.97
N GLY A 249 -14.16 22.70 -6.65
CA GLY A 249 -15.33 22.23 -5.89
C GLY A 249 -16.40 23.33 -5.80
N ARG A 250 -17.66 22.96 -6.10
CA ARG A 250 -18.81 23.81 -5.87
C ARG A 250 -19.10 23.84 -4.37
N TYR A 251 -19.19 25.03 -3.80
CA TYR A 251 -19.53 25.21 -2.39
C TYR A 251 -20.95 24.68 -2.10
N ILE A 252 -21.09 23.90 -1.05
CA ILE A 252 -22.39 23.43 -0.54
C ILE A 252 -22.71 24.14 0.76
N LYS A 253 -21.90 23.95 1.82
CA LYS A 253 -22.09 24.63 3.11
C LYS A 253 -20.80 24.67 3.94
N SER A 254 -20.70 25.63 4.84
CA SER A 254 -19.69 25.67 5.88
C SER A 254 -20.07 24.73 7.03
N LEU A 255 -19.08 24.05 7.61
CA LEU A 255 -19.21 23.25 8.82
C LEU A 255 -18.49 23.91 10.01
N GLY A 256 -17.70 24.97 9.75
CA GLY A 256 -16.94 25.69 10.74
C GLY A 256 -15.80 26.49 10.11
N TYR A 257 -14.92 27.01 10.95
CA TYR A 257 -13.74 27.72 10.47
C TYR A 257 -12.80 26.74 9.74
N ASP A 258 -12.45 27.08 8.49
CA ASP A 258 -11.61 26.23 7.63
C ASP A 258 -12.17 24.77 7.44
N ASP A 259 -13.51 24.63 7.44
CA ASP A 259 -14.22 23.36 7.27
C ASP A 259 -15.48 23.55 6.42
N GLN A 260 -15.61 22.80 5.34
CA GLN A 260 -16.72 22.95 4.39
C GLN A 260 -17.07 21.66 3.65
N LEU A 261 -18.30 21.56 3.20
CA LEU A 261 -18.72 20.60 2.19
C LEU A 261 -18.70 21.23 0.81
N VAL A 262 -18.14 20.49 -0.13
CA VAL A 262 -18.09 20.85 -1.55
C VAL A 262 -18.52 19.71 -2.43
N SER A 263 -18.98 20.03 -3.61
CA SER A 263 -19.26 19.05 -4.65
C SER A 263 -18.16 19.11 -5.71
N TYR A 264 -17.55 17.97 -6.00
CA TYR A 264 -16.67 17.76 -7.15
C TYR A 264 -17.46 17.12 -8.29
N LEU A 265 -17.37 17.70 -9.48
CA LEU A 265 -18.03 17.16 -10.68
C LEU A 265 -17.03 16.30 -11.47
N ARG A 266 -17.50 15.16 -11.98
CA ARG A 266 -16.77 14.38 -12.97
C ARG A 266 -16.60 15.21 -14.24
N ILE A 267 -15.42 15.20 -14.81
CA ILE A 267 -15.09 15.89 -16.05
C ILE A 267 -14.51 14.85 -17.00
N ASP A 268 -15.20 14.56 -18.10
CA ASP A 268 -14.80 13.47 -19.00
C ASP A 268 -13.41 13.64 -19.62
N SER A 269 -12.98 14.87 -19.88
CA SER A 269 -11.62 15.18 -20.31
C SER A 269 -10.52 14.90 -19.26
N THR A 270 -10.88 14.53 -18.04
CA THR A 270 -9.94 14.16 -16.96
C THR A 270 -9.96 12.68 -16.66
N CYS A 271 -10.57 11.87 -17.54
CA CYS A 271 -10.48 10.41 -17.45
C CYS A 271 -8.99 10.00 -17.45
N PRO A 272 -8.54 9.28 -16.40
CA PRO A 272 -7.16 8.85 -16.38
C PRO A 272 -6.89 7.78 -17.47
N ASP A 273 -5.70 7.80 -18.06
CA ASP A 273 -5.25 6.89 -19.13
C ASP A 273 -5.29 5.40 -18.75
N TRP A 274 -5.25 5.10 -17.43
CA TRP A 274 -5.33 3.72 -16.93
C TRP A 274 -6.77 3.20 -16.76
N MET A 275 -7.80 4.06 -16.86
CA MET A 275 -9.21 3.69 -16.67
C MET A 275 -9.94 3.71 -18.03
N PRO A 276 -10.62 2.62 -18.42
CA PRO A 276 -11.47 2.63 -19.61
C PRO A 276 -12.56 3.71 -19.51
N LEU A 277 -12.84 4.39 -20.61
CA LEU A 277 -13.84 5.46 -20.65
C LEU A 277 -15.23 4.98 -20.20
N ALA A 278 -15.61 3.75 -20.56
CA ALA A 278 -16.86 3.13 -20.14
C ALA A 278 -16.95 3.00 -18.61
N GLN A 279 -15.85 2.60 -17.95
CA GLN A 279 -15.77 2.54 -16.50
C GLN A 279 -15.82 3.95 -15.88
N TRP A 280 -15.12 4.90 -16.48
CA TRP A 280 -15.16 6.30 -16.06
C TRP A 280 -16.58 6.86 -16.08
N GLN A 281 -17.33 6.58 -17.12
CA GLN A 281 -18.71 7.05 -17.29
C GLN A 281 -19.69 6.42 -16.28
N GLN A 282 -19.36 5.24 -15.74
CA GLN A 282 -20.14 4.59 -14.68
C GLN A 282 -19.87 5.17 -13.28
N LEU A 283 -18.79 5.96 -13.11
CA LEU A 283 -18.57 6.65 -11.84
C LEU A 283 -19.64 7.72 -11.60
N PRO A 284 -19.95 8.07 -10.35
CA PRO A 284 -20.88 9.16 -10.04
C PRO A 284 -20.56 10.43 -10.83
N SER A 285 -21.55 11.17 -11.26
CA SER A 285 -21.34 12.46 -11.93
C SER A 285 -20.88 13.56 -10.98
N GLU A 286 -21.14 13.37 -9.68
CA GLU A 286 -20.85 14.33 -8.62
C GLU A 286 -20.47 13.60 -7.34
N LEU A 287 -19.50 14.13 -6.59
CA LEU A 287 -19.06 13.64 -5.29
C LEU A 287 -19.16 14.75 -4.25
N THR A 288 -19.82 14.49 -3.14
CA THR A 288 -19.76 15.38 -1.98
C THR A 288 -18.52 15.06 -1.15
N VAL A 289 -17.66 16.04 -0.96
CA VAL A 289 -16.39 15.92 -0.26
C VAL A 289 -16.33 16.97 0.85
N ARG A 290 -15.81 16.59 2.01
CA ARG A 290 -15.46 17.53 3.08
C ARG A 290 -14.04 18.01 2.86
N GLU A 291 -13.86 19.32 2.72
CA GLU A 291 -12.55 19.98 2.71
C GLU A 291 -12.30 20.59 4.09
N LEU A 292 -11.17 20.23 4.68
CA LEU A 292 -10.77 20.67 6.01
C LEU A 292 -9.33 21.17 5.97
N ARG A 293 -9.05 22.33 6.59
CA ARG A 293 -7.69 22.81 6.83
C ARG A 293 -7.36 22.64 8.30
N TYR A 294 -6.34 21.82 8.60
CA TYR A 294 -5.84 21.60 9.94
C TYR A 294 -4.41 22.13 10.08
N ARG A 295 -4.15 22.85 11.16
CA ARG A 295 -2.81 23.37 11.49
C ARG A 295 -2.27 22.67 12.73
N ILE A 296 -1.12 22.00 12.60
CA ILE A 296 -0.44 21.41 13.74
C ILE A 296 0.40 22.49 14.42
N ARG A 297 -0.01 22.91 15.62
CA ARG A 297 0.70 23.90 16.46
C ARG A 297 1.70 23.20 17.41
N ARG A 298 2.53 22.33 16.90
CA ARG A 298 3.55 21.63 17.69
C ARG A 298 4.95 22.04 17.24
N ARG A 299 5.87 22.27 18.20
CA ARG A 299 7.27 22.60 17.90
C ARG A 299 7.88 21.52 17.00
N GLY A 300 8.56 21.90 15.93
CA GLY A 300 9.13 20.98 14.94
C GLY A 300 8.23 20.67 13.73
N TYR A 301 6.94 20.99 13.77
CA TYR A 301 6.04 20.86 12.62
C TYR A 301 5.85 22.23 11.95
N ARG A 302 6.38 22.37 10.72
CA ARG A 302 6.04 23.52 9.88
C ARG A 302 4.85 23.15 9.00
N THR A 303 3.69 23.74 9.26
CA THR A 303 2.61 23.77 8.28
C THR A 303 2.99 24.82 7.23
N ARG A 304 3.37 24.39 6.03
CA ARG A 304 3.41 25.30 4.89
C ARG A 304 1.95 25.64 4.53
N SER A 305 1.62 26.90 4.63
CA SER A 305 0.35 27.48 4.19
C SER A 305 0.21 27.37 2.67
#